data_bb072a7e8662c3cc44949028a223f033
#
_entry.id   bb072a7e8662c3cc44949028a223f033
#
_cell.length_a   1.000
_cell.length_b   1.000
_cell.length_c   1.000
_cell.angle_alpha   90.00
_cell.angle_beta   90.00
_cell.angle_gamma   90.00
#
_symmetry.space_group_name_H-M   'P 1'
#
loop_
_entity.id
_entity.type
_entity.pdbx_description
1 polymer ?
#
loop_
_entity_poly.entity_id
_entity_poly.type
_entity_poly.pdbx_seq_one_letter_code
_entity_poly.pdbx_strand_id
1 'polypeptide(L)'
;MAKRTDLKKILIIGSGPIVIGQAAEFDYAGTQACLALKEEGYEVVLVNSNPATIMTDTTIADKVYMEPLTLEYIAKILRYERPDAILPGIGGQTGLNLAMQLEKKGILKECHVELLGTSSESIERAEDREMFKELCQSIGEPTIPSEITYNLEEAREAAARIGYPDRKSVV
;
A
#
# COMPACT_ATOMS: atom_id res chain seq x y z
N MET A 1 14.59 -4.10 -16.80
CA MET A 1 13.51 -3.45 -17.58
C MET A 1 14.05 -2.14 -18.12
N ALA A 2 13.52 -1.66 -19.26
CA ALA A 2 13.90 -0.33 -19.74
C ALA A 2 13.28 0.75 -18.83
N LYS A 3 14.02 1.85 -18.62
CA LYS A 3 13.54 3.02 -17.86
C LYS A 3 12.25 3.56 -18.50
N ARG A 4 11.28 3.92 -17.67
CA ARG A 4 10.07 4.65 -18.07
C ARG A 4 10.44 6.11 -18.35
N THR A 5 10.44 6.51 -19.61
CA THR A 5 10.81 7.87 -20.04
C THR A 5 9.63 8.83 -20.05
N ASP A 6 8.43 8.30 -19.90
CA ASP A 6 7.17 9.05 -19.79
C ASP A 6 6.91 9.62 -18.40
N LEU A 7 7.59 9.11 -17.37
CA LEU A 7 7.53 9.62 -16.01
C LEU A 7 8.72 10.54 -15.72
N LYS A 8 8.48 11.61 -14.96
CA LYS A 8 9.50 12.56 -14.52
C LYS A 8 9.53 12.73 -13.00
N LYS A 9 8.35 12.81 -12.40
CA LYS A 9 8.18 13.04 -10.95
C LYS A 9 7.39 11.92 -10.30
N ILE A 10 7.94 11.34 -9.23
CA ILE A 10 7.32 10.23 -8.50
C ILE A 10 7.14 10.61 -7.04
N LEU A 11 5.93 10.42 -6.51
CA LEU A 11 5.64 10.60 -5.10
C LEU A 11 5.71 9.26 -4.38
N ILE A 12 6.47 9.21 -3.30
CA ILE A 12 6.60 8.05 -2.41
C ILE A 12 5.83 8.32 -1.14
N ILE A 13 5.00 7.38 -0.72
CA ILE A 13 4.36 7.39 0.60
C ILE A 13 5.21 6.56 1.55
N GLY A 14 5.68 7.18 2.64
CA GLY A 14 6.39 6.49 3.71
C GLY A 14 5.45 5.70 4.63
N SER A 15 6.04 4.99 5.57
CA SER A 15 5.32 4.09 6.49
C SER A 15 4.71 4.80 7.72
N GLY A 16 5.02 6.07 7.91
CA GLY A 16 4.64 6.78 9.14
C GLY A 16 5.54 6.45 10.33
N PRO A 17 5.03 6.58 11.57
CA PRO A 17 5.77 6.21 12.77
C PRO A 17 6.11 4.72 12.79
N ILE A 18 7.30 4.38 13.26
CA ILE A 18 7.68 2.98 13.49
C ILE A 18 6.86 2.47 14.67
N VAL A 19 6.00 1.50 14.42
CA VAL A 19 5.21 0.81 15.43
C VAL A 19 5.94 -0.48 15.83
N ILE A 20 6.05 -0.75 17.13
CA ILE A 20 6.66 -2.01 17.62
C ILE A 20 5.90 -3.20 17.02
N GLY A 21 6.64 -4.11 16.36
CA GLY A 21 6.08 -5.27 15.67
C GLY A 21 5.74 -5.03 14.18
N GLN A 22 5.79 -3.77 13.71
CA GLN A 22 5.87 -3.46 12.28
C GLN A 22 7.33 -3.18 11.94
N ALA A 23 7.77 -3.76 10.86
CA ALA A 23 9.18 -3.83 10.54
C ALA A 23 9.83 -2.46 10.31
N ALA A 24 10.93 -2.21 10.99
CA ALA A 24 11.83 -1.08 10.72
C ALA A 24 12.41 -1.12 9.28
N GLU A 25 12.26 -2.23 8.59
CA GLU A 25 12.64 -2.43 7.19
C GLU A 25 11.96 -1.46 6.22
N PHE A 26 10.77 -0.95 6.54
CA PHE A 26 10.10 0.05 5.68
C PHE A 26 10.89 1.35 5.60
N ASP A 27 11.59 1.72 6.63
CA ASP A 27 12.48 2.89 6.65
C ASP A 27 13.64 2.72 5.66
N TYR A 28 14.27 1.56 5.70
CA TYR A 28 15.34 1.21 4.77
C TYR A 28 14.82 1.07 3.34
N ALA A 29 13.72 0.34 3.15
CA ALA A 29 13.12 0.14 1.83
C ALA A 29 12.72 1.45 1.15
N GLY A 30 12.10 2.37 1.89
CA GLY A 30 11.73 3.68 1.40
C GLY A 30 12.92 4.55 1.04
N THR A 31 13.97 4.53 1.87
CA THR A 31 15.23 5.23 1.57
C THR A 31 15.88 4.69 0.29
N GLN A 32 15.98 3.36 0.15
CA GLN A 32 16.57 2.74 -1.04
C GLN A 32 15.75 3.03 -2.30
N ALA A 33 14.43 3.07 -2.20
CA ALA A 33 13.57 3.43 -3.32
C ALA A 33 13.79 4.89 -3.76
N CYS A 34 13.90 5.83 -2.82
CA CYS A 34 14.21 7.22 -3.15
C CYS A 34 15.55 7.33 -3.88
N LEU A 35 16.60 6.68 -3.37
CA LEU A 35 17.94 6.70 -3.96
C LEU A 35 17.93 6.07 -5.37
N ALA A 36 17.32 4.90 -5.53
CA ALA A 36 17.24 4.21 -6.82
C ALA A 36 16.50 5.03 -7.87
N LEU A 37 15.39 5.68 -7.50
CA LEU A 37 14.65 6.54 -8.41
C LEU A 37 15.44 7.80 -8.80
N LYS A 38 16.18 8.38 -7.87
CA LYS A 38 17.07 9.50 -8.17
C LYS A 38 18.24 9.10 -9.08
N GLU A 39 18.84 7.93 -8.86
CA GLU A 39 19.86 7.38 -9.78
C GLU A 39 19.32 7.19 -11.20
N GLU A 40 18.07 6.77 -11.31
CA GLU A 40 17.37 6.68 -12.61
C GLU A 40 16.99 8.06 -13.18
N GLY A 41 17.18 9.15 -12.43
CA GLY A 41 16.96 10.54 -12.85
C GLY A 41 15.50 10.98 -12.78
N TYR A 42 14.70 10.41 -11.88
CA TYR A 42 13.37 10.93 -11.55
C TYR A 42 13.46 12.00 -10.44
N GLU A 43 12.58 12.99 -10.48
CA GLU A 43 12.32 13.87 -9.34
C GLU A 43 11.51 13.11 -8.29
N VAL A 44 12.03 13.01 -7.08
CA VAL A 44 11.42 12.24 -5.99
C VAL A 44 10.82 13.16 -4.94
N VAL A 45 9.52 13.01 -4.72
CA VAL A 45 8.77 13.65 -3.63
C VAL A 45 8.43 12.60 -2.59
N LEU A 46 8.86 12.80 -1.36
CA LEU A 46 8.57 11.89 -0.24
C LEU A 46 7.57 12.52 0.72
N VAL A 47 6.59 11.74 1.15
CA VAL A 47 5.68 12.11 2.25
C VAL A 47 5.82 11.11 3.38
N ASN A 48 6.18 11.58 4.57
CA ASN A 48 6.24 10.74 5.78
C ASN A 48 5.95 11.59 7.02
N SER A 49 5.24 11.03 7.99
CA SER A 49 4.89 11.73 9.23
C SER A 49 5.93 11.59 10.34
N ASN A 50 6.95 10.76 10.15
CA ASN A 50 8.00 10.54 11.15
C ASN A 50 9.23 11.40 10.87
N PRO A 51 9.55 12.40 11.71
CA PRO A 51 10.75 13.22 11.53
C PRO A 51 12.04 12.53 12.00
N ALA A 52 11.96 11.42 12.70
CA ALA A 52 13.09 10.71 13.31
C ALA A 52 13.60 9.54 12.45
N THR A 53 13.33 9.54 11.16
CA THR A 53 13.76 8.49 10.22
C THR A 53 14.79 9.03 9.24
N ILE A 54 15.71 8.18 8.79
CA ILE A 54 16.67 8.51 7.72
C ILE A 54 15.96 8.85 6.41
N MET A 55 14.76 8.30 6.18
CA MET A 55 13.97 8.54 4.97
C MET A 55 13.61 10.02 4.81
N THR A 56 13.39 10.75 5.90
CA THR A 56 13.05 12.19 5.89
C THR A 56 14.25 13.12 5.87
N ASP A 57 15.47 12.59 5.74
CA ASP A 57 16.66 13.41 5.49
C ASP A 57 16.51 14.11 4.12
N THR A 58 16.74 15.40 4.10
CA THR A 58 16.57 16.25 2.92
C THR A 58 17.53 15.93 1.77
N THR A 59 18.53 15.08 1.99
CA THR A 59 19.46 14.59 0.96
C THR A 59 18.91 13.38 0.21
N ILE A 60 17.95 12.67 0.80
CA ILE A 60 17.39 11.41 0.26
C ILE A 60 16.42 11.66 -0.89
N ALA A 61 15.47 12.57 -0.73
CA ALA A 61 14.52 12.95 -1.76
C ALA A 61 14.71 14.40 -2.20
N ASP A 62 14.21 14.80 -3.37
CA ASP A 62 14.28 16.18 -3.85
C ASP A 62 13.34 17.10 -3.07
N LYS A 63 12.22 16.54 -2.59
CA LYS A 63 11.31 17.21 -1.66
C LYS A 63 10.81 16.23 -0.59
N VAL A 64 10.76 16.71 0.65
CA VAL A 64 10.26 15.94 1.79
C VAL A 64 9.11 16.69 2.45
N TYR A 65 7.96 16.03 2.53
CA TYR A 65 6.79 16.50 3.27
C TYR A 65 6.68 15.74 4.59
N MET A 66 6.89 16.41 5.69
CA MET A 66 6.66 15.87 7.04
C MET A 66 5.23 16.19 7.48
N GLU A 67 4.28 15.48 6.88
CA GLU A 67 2.85 15.72 7.06
C GLU A 67 2.13 14.43 7.52
N PRO A 68 0.97 14.55 8.15
CA PRO A 68 0.17 13.39 8.51
C PRO A 68 -0.18 12.53 7.29
N LEU A 69 0.00 11.21 7.42
CA LEU A 69 -0.35 10.24 6.38
C LEU A 69 -1.87 10.00 6.37
N THR A 70 -2.62 11.01 5.95
CA THR A 70 -4.06 10.95 5.79
C THR A 70 -4.46 11.26 4.35
N LEU A 71 -5.63 10.77 3.95
CA LEU A 71 -6.16 10.99 2.61
C LEU A 71 -6.19 12.48 2.24
N GLU A 72 -6.57 13.34 3.19
CA GLU A 72 -6.69 14.79 2.94
C GLU A 72 -5.33 15.43 2.63
N TYR A 73 -4.30 15.14 3.44
CA TYR A 73 -2.97 15.70 3.23
C TYR A 73 -2.32 15.16 1.96
N ILE A 74 -2.41 13.85 1.72
CA ILE A 74 -1.86 13.27 0.49
C ILE A 74 -2.58 13.86 -0.75
N ALA A 75 -3.89 14.00 -0.73
CA ALA A 75 -4.63 14.61 -1.84
C ALA A 75 -4.23 16.08 -2.09
N LYS A 76 -3.98 16.87 -1.03
CA LYS A 76 -3.46 18.23 -1.17
C LYS A 76 -2.08 18.25 -1.82
N ILE A 77 -1.19 17.36 -1.38
CA ILE A 77 0.17 17.27 -1.93
C ILE A 77 0.12 16.82 -3.40
N LEU A 78 -0.70 15.84 -3.76
CA LEU A 78 -0.88 15.39 -5.15
C LEU A 78 -1.35 16.54 -6.05
N ARG A 79 -2.32 17.34 -5.61
CA ARG A 79 -2.81 18.50 -6.37
C ARG A 79 -1.76 19.61 -6.51
N TYR A 80 -0.90 19.77 -5.51
CA TYR A 80 0.15 20.79 -5.49
C TYR A 80 1.37 20.37 -6.31
N GLU A 81 1.91 19.19 -6.05
CA GLU A 81 3.13 18.68 -6.68
C GLU A 81 2.89 18.11 -8.09
N ARG A 82 1.68 17.62 -8.36
CA ARG A 82 1.30 16.98 -9.63
C ARG A 82 2.33 15.97 -10.11
N PRO A 83 2.65 14.95 -9.30
CA PRO A 83 3.56 13.91 -9.74
C PRO A 83 2.91 13.11 -10.88
N ASP A 84 3.74 12.50 -11.73
CA ASP A 84 3.25 11.59 -12.79
C ASP A 84 2.78 10.26 -12.21
N ALA A 85 3.39 9.86 -11.09
CA ALA A 85 3.08 8.60 -10.45
C ALA A 85 3.23 8.62 -8.93
N ILE A 86 2.59 7.65 -8.26
CA ILE A 86 2.68 7.41 -6.83
C ILE A 86 3.18 5.99 -6.56
N LEU A 87 4.13 5.83 -5.64
CA LEU A 87 4.68 4.55 -5.19
C LEU A 87 4.33 4.30 -3.72
N PRO A 88 3.23 3.59 -3.41
CA PRO A 88 2.77 3.39 -2.04
C PRO A 88 3.32 2.12 -1.38
N GLY A 89 3.76 1.13 -2.17
CA GLY A 89 4.07 -0.23 -1.66
C GLY A 89 5.20 -0.30 -0.64
N ILE A 90 6.06 0.71 -0.60
CA ILE A 90 7.14 0.84 0.38
C ILE A 90 6.71 1.50 1.69
N GLY A 91 5.50 2.05 1.75
CA GLY A 91 4.90 2.60 2.96
C GLY A 91 4.15 1.58 3.82
N GLY A 92 4.29 0.30 3.53
CA GLY A 92 3.56 -0.77 4.21
C GLY A 92 2.04 -0.63 4.06
N GLN A 93 1.29 -1.20 5.02
CA GLN A 93 -0.16 -1.18 5.00
C GLN A 93 -0.75 0.24 4.97
N THR A 94 -0.11 1.19 5.63
CA THR A 94 -0.54 2.60 5.62
C THR A 94 -0.50 3.18 4.21
N GLY A 95 0.59 2.97 3.48
CA GLY A 95 0.74 3.42 2.10
C GLY A 95 -0.27 2.78 1.16
N LEU A 96 -0.45 1.46 1.27
CA LEU A 96 -1.42 0.70 0.45
C LEU A 96 -2.86 1.15 0.71
N ASN A 97 -3.26 1.28 1.97
CA ASN A 97 -4.60 1.75 2.33
C ASN A 97 -4.88 3.16 1.80
N LEU A 98 -3.89 4.06 1.87
CA LEU A 98 -4.03 5.40 1.32
C LEU A 98 -4.16 5.38 -0.20
N ALA A 99 -3.37 4.57 -0.89
CA ALA A 99 -3.47 4.41 -2.34
C ALA A 99 -4.86 3.91 -2.78
N MET A 100 -5.39 2.91 -2.08
CA MET A 100 -6.74 2.39 -2.33
C MET A 100 -7.83 3.45 -2.09
N GLN A 101 -7.69 4.27 -1.04
CA GLN A 101 -8.62 5.37 -0.78
C GLN A 101 -8.56 6.46 -1.86
N LEU A 102 -7.35 6.83 -2.30
CA LEU A 102 -7.13 7.81 -3.37
C LEU A 102 -7.75 7.33 -4.69
N GLU A 103 -7.58 6.05 -5.02
CA GLU A 103 -8.16 5.43 -6.21
C GLU A 103 -9.69 5.39 -6.13
N LYS A 104 -10.26 4.83 -5.05
CA LYS A 104 -11.72 4.72 -4.85
C LYS A 104 -12.42 6.09 -4.84
N LYS A 105 -11.74 7.15 -4.41
CA LYS A 105 -12.27 8.52 -4.47
C LYS A 105 -12.00 9.24 -5.80
N GLY A 106 -11.33 8.58 -6.74
CA GLY A 106 -11.03 9.13 -8.05
C GLY A 106 -9.96 10.24 -8.05
N ILE A 107 -9.24 10.43 -6.94
CA ILE A 107 -8.23 11.51 -6.80
C ILE A 107 -7.03 11.25 -7.71
N LEU A 108 -6.60 10.00 -7.85
CA LEU A 108 -5.50 9.65 -8.76
C LEU A 108 -5.88 10.00 -10.20
N LYS A 109 -7.10 9.68 -10.62
CA LYS A 109 -7.62 10.03 -11.94
C LYS A 109 -7.76 11.55 -12.13
N GLU A 110 -8.27 12.27 -11.13
CA GLU A 110 -8.39 13.74 -11.13
C GLU A 110 -7.02 14.41 -11.34
N CYS A 111 -5.98 13.89 -10.67
CA CYS A 111 -4.63 14.44 -10.72
C CYS A 111 -3.78 13.87 -11.88
N HIS A 112 -4.30 12.92 -12.65
CA HIS A 112 -3.57 12.17 -13.69
C HIS A 112 -2.33 11.45 -13.15
N VAL A 113 -2.43 10.84 -11.97
CA VAL A 113 -1.34 10.15 -11.28
C VAL A 113 -1.49 8.64 -11.47
N GLU A 114 -0.43 7.99 -11.95
CA GLU A 114 -0.37 6.54 -12.11
C GLU A 114 0.00 5.86 -10.79
N LEU A 115 -0.63 4.73 -10.48
CA LEU A 115 -0.25 3.89 -9.35
C LEU A 115 0.85 2.92 -9.79
N LEU A 116 2.06 3.06 -9.20
CA LEU A 116 3.19 2.19 -9.51
C LEU A 116 3.29 1.00 -8.56
N GLY A 117 3.87 -0.07 -9.08
CA GLY A 117 4.08 -1.31 -8.37
C GLY A 117 2.90 -2.26 -8.54
N THR A 118 2.04 -2.38 -7.54
CA THR A 118 0.88 -3.29 -7.57
C THR A 118 -0.39 -2.52 -7.93
N SER A 119 -1.18 -3.06 -8.84
CA SER A 119 -2.47 -2.45 -9.21
C SER A 119 -3.47 -2.49 -8.05
N SER A 120 -4.41 -1.55 -8.03
CA SER A 120 -5.46 -1.50 -7.01
C SER A 120 -6.27 -2.80 -6.96
N GLU A 121 -6.57 -3.39 -8.10
CA GLU A 121 -7.25 -4.69 -8.19
C GLU A 121 -6.45 -5.82 -7.53
N SER A 122 -5.14 -5.86 -7.75
CA SER A 122 -4.26 -6.87 -7.13
C SER A 122 -4.14 -6.67 -5.62
N ILE A 123 -4.10 -5.42 -5.16
CA ILE A 123 -4.11 -5.11 -3.73
C ILE A 123 -5.43 -5.59 -3.10
N GLU A 124 -6.57 -5.27 -3.71
CA GLU A 124 -7.88 -5.67 -3.20
C GLU A 124 -8.02 -7.20 -3.14
N ARG A 125 -7.61 -7.90 -4.18
CA ARG A 125 -7.60 -9.37 -4.21
C ARG A 125 -6.70 -10.00 -3.14
N ALA A 126 -5.58 -9.37 -2.82
CA ALA A 126 -4.66 -9.86 -1.80
C ALA A 126 -5.14 -9.59 -0.37
N GLU A 127 -5.84 -8.48 -0.15
CA GLU A 127 -6.31 -8.04 1.16
C GLU A 127 -7.65 -8.68 1.56
N ASP A 128 -8.54 -8.90 0.58
CA ASP A 128 -9.83 -9.51 0.82
C ASP A 128 -9.72 -11.05 0.86
N ARG A 129 -10.16 -11.64 1.95
CA ARG A 129 -10.02 -13.09 2.21
C ARG A 129 -10.82 -13.94 1.24
N GLU A 130 -12.02 -13.50 0.85
CA GLU A 130 -12.87 -14.21 -0.08
C GLU A 130 -12.30 -14.16 -1.48
N MET A 131 -11.94 -12.95 -1.94
CA MET A 131 -11.32 -12.75 -3.25
C MET A 131 -9.98 -13.49 -3.37
N PHE A 132 -9.16 -13.52 -2.31
CA PHE A 132 -7.90 -14.28 -2.31
C PHE A 132 -8.14 -15.78 -2.40
N LYS A 133 -9.13 -16.32 -1.68
CA LYS A 133 -9.53 -17.72 -1.76
C LYS A 133 -10.01 -18.09 -3.16
N GLU A 134 -10.88 -17.27 -3.75
CA GLU A 134 -11.35 -17.46 -5.14
C GLU A 134 -10.20 -17.43 -6.14
N LEU A 135 -9.25 -16.50 -5.96
CA LEU A 135 -8.05 -16.42 -6.78
C LEU A 135 -7.24 -17.73 -6.70
N CYS A 136 -6.95 -18.22 -5.49
CA CYS A 136 -6.23 -19.48 -5.29
C CYS A 136 -6.97 -20.66 -5.97
N GLN A 137 -8.26 -20.73 -5.82
CA GLN A 137 -9.07 -21.78 -6.48
C GLN A 137 -9.03 -21.68 -8.01
N SER A 138 -9.05 -20.46 -8.55
CA SER A 138 -9.02 -20.23 -9.99
C SER A 138 -7.71 -20.67 -10.66
N ILE A 139 -6.60 -20.60 -9.92
CA ILE A 139 -5.28 -21.06 -10.39
C ILE A 139 -4.95 -22.50 -9.99
N GLY A 140 -5.90 -23.19 -9.34
CA GLY A 140 -5.74 -24.60 -8.94
C GLY A 140 -4.90 -24.82 -7.68
N GLU A 141 -4.65 -23.77 -6.90
CA GLU A 141 -3.90 -23.88 -5.64
C GLU A 141 -4.81 -24.36 -4.50
N PRO A 142 -4.33 -25.26 -3.64
CA PRO A 142 -5.11 -25.78 -2.54
C PRO A 142 -5.36 -24.71 -1.47
N THR A 143 -6.61 -24.59 -1.04
CA THR A 143 -7.02 -23.71 0.05
C THR A 143 -7.52 -24.51 1.24
N ILE A 144 -7.24 -24.00 2.45
CA ILE A 144 -7.82 -24.58 3.66
C ILE A 144 -9.33 -24.38 3.63
N PRO A 145 -10.15 -25.43 3.96
CA PRO A 145 -11.59 -25.27 4.09
C PRO A 145 -11.92 -24.13 5.07
N SER A 146 -12.59 -23.12 4.56
CA SER A 146 -12.92 -21.92 5.33
C SER A 146 -14.21 -21.31 4.81
N GLU A 147 -14.96 -20.66 5.69
CA GLU A 147 -16.17 -19.92 5.36
C GLU A 147 -16.16 -18.58 6.08
N ILE A 148 -16.63 -17.53 5.41
CA ILE A 148 -16.84 -16.22 6.02
C ILE A 148 -18.24 -16.19 6.59
N THR A 149 -18.38 -15.78 7.83
CA THR A 149 -19.65 -15.77 8.56
C THR A 149 -19.83 -14.43 9.25
N TYR A 150 -21.05 -13.89 9.19
CA TYR A 150 -21.36 -12.56 9.72
C TYR A 150 -22.15 -12.60 11.03
N ASN A 151 -22.63 -13.77 11.42
CA ASN A 151 -23.38 -13.98 12.66
C ASN A 151 -23.08 -15.35 13.30
N LEU A 152 -23.56 -15.55 14.52
CA LEU A 152 -23.30 -16.76 15.32
C LEU A 152 -23.96 -18.02 14.73
N GLU A 153 -25.12 -17.88 14.10
CA GLU A 153 -25.84 -19.02 13.53
C GLU A 153 -25.09 -19.55 12.32
N GLU A 154 -24.71 -18.68 11.39
CA GLU A 154 -23.86 -19.03 10.25
C GLU A 154 -22.53 -19.66 10.70
N ALA A 155 -21.90 -19.11 11.75
CA ALA A 155 -20.64 -19.65 12.29
C ALA A 155 -20.81 -21.08 12.82
N ARG A 156 -21.94 -21.40 13.49
CA ARG A 156 -22.24 -22.75 13.97
C ARG A 156 -22.45 -23.73 12.82
N GLU A 157 -23.17 -23.31 11.78
CA GLU A 157 -23.39 -24.14 10.60
C GLU A 157 -22.09 -24.38 9.83
N ALA A 158 -21.27 -23.35 9.64
CA ALA A 158 -19.96 -23.45 9.01
C ALA A 158 -19.04 -24.41 9.80
N ALA A 159 -18.98 -24.27 11.13
CA ALA A 159 -18.22 -25.17 11.99
C ALA A 159 -18.72 -26.63 11.92
N ALA A 160 -20.02 -26.85 11.79
CA ALA A 160 -20.58 -28.19 11.61
C ALA A 160 -20.20 -28.82 10.25
N ARG A 161 -20.07 -27.99 9.19
CA ARG A 161 -19.63 -28.44 7.86
C ARG A 161 -18.13 -28.70 7.80
N ILE A 162 -17.31 -27.80 8.36
CA ILE A 162 -15.85 -27.87 8.31
C ILE A 162 -15.30 -28.93 9.29
N GLY A 163 -15.94 -29.07 10.46
CA GLY A 163 -15.50 -29.96 11.53
C GLY A 163 -14.54 -29.31 12.53
N TYR A 164 -14.25 -30.06 13.60
CA TYR A 164 -13.34 -29.66 14.67
C TYR A 164 -12.07 -30.52 14.67
N PRO A 165 -10.89 -30.02 15.13
CA PRO A 165 -10.66 -28.71 15.73
C PRO A 165 -10.69 -27.58 14.69
N ASP A 166 -11.30 -26.44 15.07
CA ASP A 166 -11.37 -25.23 14.27
C ASP A 166 -10.37 -24.19 14.77
N ARG A 167 -9.88 -23.37 13.85
CA ARG A 167 -9.03 -22.22 14.17
C ARG A 167 -9.74 -20.94 13.80
N LYS A 168 -10.22 -20.21 14.80
CA LYS A 168 -10.83 -18.90 14.63
C LYS A 168 -9.74 -17.84 14.39
N SER A 169 -9.78 -17.15 13.25
CA SER A 169 -9.09 -15.86 13.07
C SER A 169 -10.07 -14.76 13.42
N VAL A 170 -9.72 -13.93 14.39
CA VAL A 170 -10.47 -12.71 14.69
C VAL A 170 -9.78 -11.57 13.94
N VAL A 171 -10.57 -10.82 13.18
CA VAL A 171 -10.16 -9.56 12.57
C VAL A 171 -10.41 -8.43 13.54
#